data_67a61f50dd96ad3a514d4406bb40b51f
#
_entry.id   67a61f50dd96ad3a514d4406bb40b51f
#
_cell.length_a   1.000
_cell.length_b   1.000
_cell.length_c   1.000
_cell.angle_alpha   90.00
_cell.angle_beta   90.00
_cell.angle_gamma   90.00
#
_symmetry.space_group_name_H-M   'P 1'
#
loop_
_entity.id
_entity.type
_entity.pdbx_description
1 polymer ?
#
loop_
_entity_poly.entity_id
_entity_poly.type
_entity_poly.pdbx_seq_one_letter_code
_entity_poly.pdbx_strand_id
1 'polypeptide(L)'
;MATAEPNNTTPRDTRVRTAGKGGLGLAAVGIVVFNVSPLLNWVDVDETTSRTGYETDSLVPFIAYLGLGLLISMAYAAKRARRGQHRGLTLVSMAVALAATIQCIAFALNPMGGLERGDDLGAALGVYVGILGAALWAIGSGLLAKEVEGDDHELGHVDVRDQERTRSAR
;
A
#
# COMPACT_ATOMS: atom_id res chain seq x y z
N MET A 1 -0.49 -45.76 -41.06
CA MET A 1 0.75 -45.16 -40.55
C MET A 1 0.39 -43.79 -39.92
N ALA A 2 0.24 -43.76 -38.62
CA ALA A 2 -0.07 -42.52 -37.92
C ALA A 2 1.26 -41.91 -37.42
N THR A 3 1.64 -40.76 -37.98
CA THR A 3 2.80 -40.01 -37.57
C THR A 3 2.49 -39.35 -36.21
N ALA A 4 3.19 -39.79 -35.18
CA ALA A 4 3.15 -39.15 -33.85
C ALA A 4 3.80 -37.77 -33.96
N GLU A 5 3.01 -36.71 -33.71
CA GLU A 5 3.53 -35.35 -33.52
C GLU A 5 4.44 -35.31 -32.31
N PRO A 6 5.64 -34.72 -32.42
CA PRO A 6 6.50 -34.52 -31.27
C PRO A 6 5.86 -33.54 -30.29
N ASN A 7 5.55 -34.05 -29.11
CA ASN A 7 5.02 -33.29 -27.98
C ASN A 7 6.08 -32.29 -27.49
N ASN A 8 6.08 -31.10 -28.07
CA ASN A 8 7.02 -30.02 -27.76
C ASN A 8 6.59 -29.32 -26.47
N THR A 9 6.69 -30.05 -25.34
CA THR A 9 6.53 -29.49 -24.01
C THR A 9 7.78 -28.69 -23.68
N THR A 10 7.80 -27.42 -24.07
CA THR A 10 8.74 -26.44 -23.54
C THR A 10 8.68 -26.47 -22.00
N PRO A 11 9.82 -26.62 -21.30
CA PRO A 11 9.82 -26.58 -19.84
C PRO A 11 9.23 -25.23 -19.40
N ARG A 12 8.07 -25.28 -18.74
CA ARG A 12 7.47 -24.10 -18.13
C ARG A 12 8.44 -23.57 -17.07
N ASP A 13 8.91 -22.36 -17.28
CA ASP A 13 9.77 -21.63 -16.35
C ASP A 13 8.95 -21.36 -15.05
N THR A 14 8.99 -22.32 -14.13
CA THR A 14 8.37 -22.24 -12.80
C THR A 14 9.16 -21.30 -11.88
N ARG A 15 9.61 -20.15 -12.40
CA ARG A 15 10.16 -19.12 -11.54
C ARG A 15 9.06 -18.61 -10.64
N VAL A 16 9.14 -19.01 -9.38
CA VAL A 16 8.38 -18.39 -8.28
C VAL A 16 8.67 -16.89 -8.35
N ARG A 17 7.77 -16.11 -8.95
CA ARG A 17 7.86 -14.65 -8.96
C ARG A 17 7.66 -14.18 -7.53
N THR A 18 8.74 -13.81 -6.89
CA THR A 18 8.69 -13.08 -5.62
C THR A 18 8.07 -11.70 -5.86
N ALA A 19 7.24 -11.24 -4.93
CA ALA A 19 6.65 -9.90 -4.95
C ALA A 19 7.72 -8.84 -5.24
N GLY A 20 7.40 -7.86 -6.08
CA GLY A 20 8.33 -6.83 -6.50
C GLY A 20 8.81 -5.99 -5.33
N LYS A 21 10.10 -6.00 -5.08
CA LYS A 21 10.71 -5.26 -3.98
C LYS A 21 10.53 -3.75 -4.09
N GLY A 22 10.26 -3.23 -5.29
CA GLY A 22 10.13 -1.79 -5.55
C GLY A 22 8.89 -1.17 -4.91
N GLY A 23 7.70 -1.79 -5.09
CA GLY A 23 6.46 -1.29 -4.51
C GLY A 23 6.49 -1.33 -2.97
N LEU A 24 6.97 -2.44 -2.39
CA LEU A 24 7.11 -2.57 -0.94
C LEU A 24 8.13 -1.56 -0.38
N GLY A 25 9.26 -1.37 -1.06
CA GLY A 25 10.29 -0.40 -0.66
C GLY A 25 9.75 1.03 -0.67
N LEU A 26 9.02 1.42 -1.72
CA LEU A 26 8.42 2.75 -1.82
C LEU A 26 7.35 2.97 -0.74
N ALA A 27 6.49 1.97 -0.50
CA ALA A 27 5.50 2.04 0.59
C ALA A 27 6.18 2.17 1.96
N ALA A 28 7.26 1.43 2.20
CA ALA A 28 8.02 1.50 3.44
C ALA A 28 8.61 2.91 3.68
N VAL A 29 9.26 3.48 2.65
CA VAL A 29 9.79 4.85 2.72
C VAL A 29 8.66 5.83 3.00
N GLY A 30 7.54 5.74 2.28
CA GLY A 30 6.37 6.61 2.50
C GLY A 30 5.84 6.53 3.93
N ILE A 31 5.68 5.32 4.48
CA ILE A 31 5.23 5.10 5.86
C ILE A 31 6.22 5.70 6.86
N VAL A 32 7.52 5.51 6.68
CA VAL A 32 8.53 6.10 7.58
C VAL A 32 8.48 7.62 7.55
N VAL A 33 8.46 8.23 6.36
CA VAL A 33 8.34 9.69 6.19
C VAL A 33 7.05 10.19 6.83
N PHE A 34 5.93 9.50 6.63
CA PHE A 34 4.65 9.85 7.24
C PHE A 34 4.69 9.76 8.77
N ASN A 35 5.39 8.77 9.35
CA ASN A 35 5.57 8.65 10.80
C ASN A 35 6.47 9.72 11.41
N VAL A 36 7.38 10.29 10.63
CA VAL A 36 8.21 11.43 11.06
C VAL A 36 7.40 12.72 11.06
N SER A 37 6.42 12.86 10.17
CA SER A 37 5.70 14.12 10.00
C SER A 37 5.02 14.64 11.27
N PRO A 38 4.38 13.83 12.17
CA PRO A 38 3.77 14.34 13.39
C PRO A 38 4.78 14.85 14.44
N LEU A 39 6.06 14.52 14.28
CA LEU A 39 7.13 15.02 15.15
C LEU A 39 7.59 16.43 14.75
N LEU A 40 7.22 16.87 13.56
CA LEU A 40 7.51 18.21 13.05
C LEU A 40 6.40 19.17 13.44
N ASN A 41 6.66 20.47 13.26
CA ASN A 41 5.63 21.50 13.44
C ASN A 41 4.54 21.34 12.39
N TRP A 42 3.30 21.27 12.82
CA TRP A 42 2.10 21.10 11.98
C TRP A 42 1.31 22.38 11.85
N VAL A 43 1.32 23.22 12.91
CA VAL A 43 0.60 24.49 12.95
C VAL A 43 1.53 25.54 13.48
N ASP A 44 1.60 26.67 12.78
CA ASP A 44 2.17 27.90 13.27
C ASP A 44 1.02 28.77 13.78
N VAL A 45 1.05 29.09 15.07
CA VAL A 45 0.00 29.85 15.76
C VAL A 45 0.30 31.35 15.68
N ASP A 46 1.57 31.71 15.82
CA ASP A 46 2.11 33.05 15.67
C ASP A 46 3.59 32.97 15.25
N GLU A 47 4.29 34.08 15.10
CA GLU A 47 5.70 34.10 14.69
C GLU A 47 6.65 33.33 15.61
N THR A 48 6.23 33.00 16.83
CA THR A 48 7.07 32.43 17.88
C THR A 48 6.55 31.06 18.36
N THR A 49 5.30 30.73 18.12
CA THR A 49 4.62 29.56 18.65
C THR A 49 4.19 28.63 17.56
N SER A 50 4.70 27.40 17.60
CA SER A 50 4.28 26.32 16.71
C SER A 50 3.88 25.09 17.51
N ARG A 51 3.01 24.25 16.96
CA ARG A 51 2.56 22.99 17.55
C ARG A 51 2.91 21.82 16.64
N THR A 52 3.36 20.73 17.23
CA THR A 52 3.63 19.47 16.53
C THR A 52 2.34 18.74 16.18
N GLY A 53 2.41 17.75 15.28
CA GLY A 53 1.25 16.93 14.92
C GLY A 53 0.67 16.14 16.10
N TYR A 54 1.45 15.88 17.15
CA TYR A 54 0.96 15.26 18.39
C TYR A 54 0.20 16.20 19.31
N GLU A 55 0.45 17.48 19.20
CA GLU A 55 -0.21 18.54 20.01
C GLU A 55 -1.46 19.07 19.33
N THR A 56 -1.66 18.68 18.07
CA THR A 56 -2.92 18.93 17.35
C THR A 56 -3.87 17.78 17.61
N ASP A 57 -5.16 18.04 17.87
CA ASP A 57 -6.19 17.00 18.05
C ASP A 57 -6.53 16.33 16.70
N SER A 58 -5.51 15.84 16.00
CA SER A 58 -5.63 15.20 14.70
C SER A 58 -5.51 13.68 14.81
N LEU A 59 -6.15 12.96 13.89
CA LEU A 59 -6.02 11.51 13.78
C LEU A 59 -4.69 11.05 13.16
N VAL A 60 -3.83 11.98 12.75
CA VAL A 60 -2.61 11.68 12.01
C VAL A 60 -1.64 10.78 12.77
N PRO A 61 -1.35 11.01 14.08
CA PRO A 61 -0.52 10.08 14.84
C PRO A 61 -1.07 8.66 14.89
N PHE A 62 -2.38 8.50 15.01
CA PHE A 62 -3.03 7.19 14.99
C PHE A 62 -2.87 6.50 13.64
N ILE A 63 -3.08 7.23 12.53
CA ILE A 63 -2.88 6.70 11.18
C ILE A 63 -1.42 6.33 10.94
N ALA A 64 -0.47 7.08 11.51
CA ALA A 64 0.95 6.78 11.43
C ALA A 64 1.28 5.43 12.07
N TYR A 65 0.78 5.15 13.27
CA TYR A 65 0.95 3.85 13.93
C TYR A 65 0.26 2.71 13.16
N LEU A 66 -0.93 2.94 12.61
CA LEU A 66 -1.61 1.97 11.75
C LEU A 66 -0.75 1.65 10.51
N GLY A 67 -0.09 2.67 9.94
CA GLY A 67 0.84 2.50 8.82
C GLY A 67 1.99 1.56 9.14
N LEU A 68 2.60 1.67 10.33
CA LEU A 68 3.65 0.75 10.78
C LEU A 68 3.12 -0.69 10.89
N GLY A 69 1.94 -0.89 11.44
CA GLY A 69 1.30 -2.20 11.51
C GLY A 69 1.06 -2.80 10.13
N LEU A 70 0.58 -1.99 9.18
CA LEU A 70 0.38 -2.40 7.78
C LEU A 70 1.72 -2.72 7.09
N LEU A 71 2.79 -1.96 7.34
CA LEU A 71 4.10 -2.25 6.79
C LEU A 71 4.64 -3.60 7.25
N ILE A 72 4.54 -3.89 8.55
CA ILE A 72 4.95 -5.18 9.11
C ILE A 72 4.15 -6.32 8.48
N SER A 73 2.83 -6.13 8.35
CA SER A 73 1.93 -7.11 7.75
C SER A 73 2.25 -7.35 6.28
N MET A 74 2.48 -6.30 5.50
CA MET A 74 2.88 -6.39 4.08
C MET A 74 4.25 -7.07 3.92
N ALA A 75 5.23 -6.72 4.76
CA ALA A 75 6.55 -7.35 4.72
C ALA A 75 6.51 -8.85 5.10
N TYR A 76 5.66 -9.20 6.06
CA TYR A 76 5.42 -10.59 6.42
C TYR A 76 4.73 -11.35 5.28
N ALA A 77 3.68 -10.77 4.73
CA ALA A 77 2.94 -11.33 3.63
C ALA A 77 3.84 -11.50 2.38
N ALA A 78 4.68 -10.51 2.03
CA ALA A 78 5.61 -10.60 0.91
C ALA A 78 6.64 -11.74 1.02
N LYS A 79 6.95 -12.19 2.25
CA LYS A 79 7.90 -13.30 2.49
C LYS A 79 7.23 -14.66 2.53
N ARG A 80 5.97 -14.76 2.92
CA ARG A 80 5.33 -16.03 3.28
C ARG A 80 4.04 -16.35 2.54
N ALA A 81 3.34 -15.36 2.03
CA ALA A 81 2.03 -15.63 1.45
C ALA A 81 2.15 -16.41 0.16
N ARG A 82 1.45 -17.51 0.12
CA ARG A 82 1.02 -18.12 -1.13
C ARG A 82 0.01 -17.16 -1.76
N ARG A 83 0.33 -16.66 -2.90
CA ARG A 83 -0.41 -16.09 -4.02
C ARG A 83 -1.90 -15.84 -3.74
N GLY A 84 -2.37 -14.66 -3.66
CA GLY A 84 -3.79 -14.28 -3.48
C GLY A 84 -4.11 -13.51 -2.19
N GLN A 85 -3.39 -13.72 -1.09
CA GLN A 85 -3.64 -13.00 0.17
C GLN A 85 -3.04 -11.59 0.21
N HIS A 86 -2.06 -11.30 -0.65
CA HIS A 86 -1.39 -9.99 -0.67
C HIS A 86 -2.26 -8.86 -1.18
N ARG A 87 -3.07 -9.11 -2.20
CA ARG A 87 -3.81 -8.08 -2.91
C ARG A 87 -4.80 -7.36 -2.00
N GLY A 88 -5.52 -8.10 -1.17
CA GLY A 88 -6.43 -7.51 -0.20
C GLY A 88 -5.71 -6.58 0.78
N LEU A 89 -4.59 -7.05 1.36
CA LEU A 89 -3.80 -6.27 2.31
C LEU A 89 -3.19 -5.02 1.67
N THR A 90 -2.65 -5.13 0.46
CA THR A 90 -2.05 -3.99 -0.25
C THR A 90 -3.08 -2.96 -0.68
N LEU A 91 -4.29 -3.38 -1.07
CA LEU A 91 -5.41 -2.48 -1.37
C LEU A 91 -5.90 -1.75 -0.11
N VAL A 92 -6.02 -2.44 1.03
CA VAL A 92 -6.33 -1.81 2.31
C VAL A 92 -5.25 -0.80 2.68
N SER A 93 -3.97 -1.15 2.55
CA SER A 93 -2.86 -0.24 2.81
C SER A 93 -2.92 0.99 1.91
N MET A 94 -3.23 0.83 0.62
CA MET A 94 -3.40 1.94 -0.32
C MET A 94 -4.59 2.85 0.09
N ALA A 95 -5.72 2.26 0.47
CA ALA A 95 -6.89 3.03 0.90
C ALA A 95 -6.61 3.87 2.15
N VAL A 96 -5.92 3.29 3.14
CA VAL A 96 -5.49 4.02 4.35
C VAL A 96 -4.54 5.16 3.98
N ALA A 97 -3.58 4.92 3.09
CA ALA A 97 -2.62 5.94 2.64
C ALA A 97 -3.30 7.08 1.86
N LEU A 98 -4.29 6.77 1.02
CA LEU A 98 -5.10 7.79 0.33
C LEU A 98 -5.90 8.62 1.34
N ALA A 99 -6.54 7.97 2.31
CA ALA A 99 -7.26 8.67 3.37
C ALA A 99 -6.32 9.60 4.17
N ALA A 100 -5.11 9.12 4.51
CA ALA A 100 -4.08 9.91 5.17
C ALA A 100 -3.66 11.12 4.32
N THR A 101 -3.47 10.93 3.01
CA THR A 101 -3.12 12.01 2.08
C THR A 101 -4.21 13.09 2.05
N ILE A 102 -5.47 12.67 1.90
CA ILE A 102 -6.63 13.57 1.90
C ILE A 102 -6.74 14.31 3.23
N GLN A 103 -6.56 13.61 4.36
CA GLN A 103 -6.58 14.21 5.69
C GLN A 103 -5.49 15.30 5.85
N CYS A 104 -4.28 15.03 5.40
CA CYS A 104 -3.19 16.02 5.45
C CYS A 104 -3.47 17.21 4.53
N ILE A 105 -4.02 16.99 3.33
CA ILE A 105 -4.42 18.09 2.42
C ILE A 105 -5.54 18.92 3.06
N ALA A 106 -6.57 18.28 3.61
CA ALA A 106 -7.66 18.98 4.29
C ALA A 106 -7.14 19.83 5.46
N PHE A 107 -6.17 19.29 6.22
CA PHE A 107 -5.53 20.02 7.31
C PHE A 107 -4.67 21.18 6.78
N ALA A 108 -3.96 21.01 5.67
CA ALA A 108 -3.19 22.09 5.03
C ALA A 108 -4.08 23.26 4.58
N LEU A 109 -5.28 22.94 4.09
CA LEU A 109 -6.24 23.95 3.62
C LEU A 109 -7.01 24.61 4.78
N ASN A 110 -7.16 23.92 5.89
CA ASN A 110 -7.91 24.40 7.04
C ASN A 110 -7.29 23.85 8.34
N PRO A 111 -6.18 24.45 8.80
CA PRO A 111 -5.55 24.07 10.05
C PRO A 111 -6.54 24.12 11.22
N MET A 112 -6.51 23.15 12.13
CA MET A 112 -7.35 23.05 13.33
C MET A 112 -8.86 22.82 13.10
N GLY A 113 -9.31 22.48 11.89
CA GLY A 113 -10.61 21.83 11.68
C GLY A 113 -11.87 22.58 12.08
N GLY A 114 -11.89 23.89 12.12
CA GLY A 114 -13.11 24.69 12.10
C GLY A 114 -13.71 25.14 13.45
N LEU A 115 -13.29 24.60 14.58
CA LEU A 115 -13.84 25.01 15.91
C LEU A 115 -12.99 26.07 16.62
N GLU A 116 -11.69 26.12 16.34
CA GLU A 116 -10.77 27.11 16.90
C GLU A 116 -10.04 27.80 15.74
N ARG A 117 -10.77 28.55 14.93
CA ARG A 117 -10.15 29.42 13.91
C ARG A 117 -9.62 30.68 14.57
N GLY A 118 -8.29 30.72 14.78
CA GLY A 118 -7.60 32.01 14.78
C GLY A 118 -7.32 32.39 13.33
N ASP A 119 -7.52 33.64 12.96
CA ASP A 119 -7.24 34.14 11.60
C ASP A 119 -5.75 34.04 11.20
N ASP A 120 -4.89 33.72 12.17
CA ASP A 120 -3.43 33.69 12.03
C ASP A 120 -2.83 32.24 12.02
N LEU A 121 -3.65 31.19 11.93
CA LEU A 121 -3.17 29.81 11.92
C LEU A 121 -2.66 29.42 10.53
N GLY A 122 -1.40 29.03 10.44
CA GLY A 122 -0.76 28.54 9.22
C GLY A 122 -0.42 27.05 9.28
N ALA A 123 -0.49 26.37 8.15
CA ALA A 123 0.02 25.00 8.03
C ALA A 123 1.55 25.02 7.96
N ALA A 124 2.21 24.31 8.89
CA ALA A 124 3.66 24.24 8.97
C ALA A 124 4.24 23.06 8.17
N LEU A 125 5.56 22.94 8.15
CA LEU A 125 6.32 21.99 7.35
C LEU A 125 5.85 20.52 7.55
N GLY A 126 5.48 20.12 8.77
CA GLY A 126 5.07 18.78 9.10
C GLY A 126 3.90 18.26 8.26
N VAL A 127 2.94 19.15 7.94
CA VAL A 127 1.79 18.80 7.10
C VAL A 127 2.22 18.40 5.68
N TYR A 128 3.13 19.15 5.08
CA TYR A 128 3.63 18.90 3.73
C TYR A 128 4.48 17.63 3.67
N VAL A 129 5.27 17.37 4.71
CA VAL A 129 6.00 16.11 4.87
C VAL A 129 5.01 14.95 5.03
N GLY A 130 3.91 15.16 5.75
CA GLY A 130 2.82 14.19 5.88
C GLY A 130 2.16 13.87 4.54
N ILE A 131 1.83 14.88 3.73
CA ILE A 131 1.28 14.70 2.38
C ILE A 131 2.23 13.88 1.52
N LEU A 132 3.52 14.24 1.50
CA LEU A 132 4.53 13.53 0.71
C LEU A 132 4.65 12.07 1.15
N GLY A 133 4.78 11.82 2.45
CA GLY A 133 4.91 10.48 3.02
C GLY A 133 3.69 9.60 2.70
N ALA A 134 2.49 10.12 2.91
CA ALA A 134 1.24 9.41 2.63
C ALA A 134 1.06 9.13 1.13
N ALA A 135 1.40 10.08 0.26
CA ALA A 135 1.34 9.89 -1.19
C ALA A 135 2.32 8.81 -1.68
N LEU A 136 3.57 8.82 -1.20
CA LEU A 136 4.55 7.78 -1.51
C LEU A 136 4.08 6.40 -1.01
N TRP A 137 3.50 6.35 0.17
CA TRP A 137 2.91 5.13 0.72
C TRP A 137 1.75 4.62 -0.16
N ALA A 138 0.84 5.49 -0.59
CA ALA A 138 -0.27 5.12 -1.47
C ALA A 138 0.23 4.57 -2.82
N ILE A 139 1.17 5.27 -3.46
CA ILE A 139 1.77 4.85 -4.73
C ILE A 139 2.48 3.51 -4.58
N GLY A 140 3.32 3.35 -3.55
CA GLY A 140 4.03 2.11 -3.29
C GLY A 140 3.10 0.91 -3.06
N SER A 141 2.04 1.09 -2.27
CA SER A 141 1.01 0.07 -2.05
C SER A 141 0.23 -0.24 -3.34
N GLY A 142 -0.08 0.76 -4.16
CA GLY A 142 -0.74 0.58 -5.46
C GLY A 142 0.12 -0.19 -6.46
N LEU A 143 1.43 0.11 -6.53
CA LEU A 143 2.37 -0.63 -7.36
C LEU A 143 2.46 -2.10 -6.93
N LEU A 144 2.48 -2.36 -5.62
CA LEU A 144 2.49 -3.72 -5.09
C LEU A 144 1.17 -4.46 -5.39
N ALA A 145 0.02 -3.77 -5.32
CA ALA A 145 -1.29 -4.34 -5.63
C ALA A 145 -1.47 -4.65 -7.12
N LYS A 146 -0.75 -3.95 -8.01
CA LYS A 146 -0.80 -4.16 -9.47
C LYS A 146 0.01 -5.38 -9.93
N GLU A 147 0.91 -5.91 -9.08
CA GLU A 147 1.70 -7.06 -9.46
C GLU A 147 0.79 -8.27 -9.71
N VAL A 148 0.87 -8.81 -10.94
CA VAL A 148 0.06 -9.94 -11.38
C VAL A 148 0.53 -11.19 -10.63
N GLU A 149 -0.37 -11.78 -9.87
CA GLU A 149 -0.14 -13.07 -9.24
C GLU A 149 0.00 -14.14 -10.33
N GLY A 150 1.10 -14.87 -10.30
CA GLY A 150 1.43 -15.87 -11.34
C GLY A 150 0.51 -17.11 -11.36
N ASP A 151 -0.55 -17.13 -10.55
CA ASP A 151 -1.43 -18.30 -10.35
C ASP A 151 -2.79 -18.20 -11.06
N ASP A 152 -3.21 -17.02 -11.50
CA ASP A 152 -4.52 -16.86 -12.16
C ASP A 152 -4.62 -17.65 -13.49
N HIS A 153 -3.48 -18.10 -14.04
CA HIS A 153 -3.44 -18.92 -15.24
C HIS A 153 -3.38 -20.43 -14.99
N GLU A 154 -3.02 -20.88 -13.77
CA GLU A 154 -2.94 -22.31 -13.49
C GLU A 154 -4.30 -22.92 -13.12
N LEU A 155 -5.16 -22.19 -12.42
CA LEU A 155 -6.50 -22.68 -12.02
C LEU A 155 -7.42 -22.89 -13.22
N GLY A 156 -7.29 -22.07 -14.27
CA GLY A 156 -8.08 -22.25 -15.50
C GLY A 156 -7.71 -23.47 -16.34
N HIS A 157 -6.51 -24.05 -16.17
CA HIS A 157 -6.05 -25.19 -16.97
C HIS A 157 -6.22 -26.56 -16.30
N VAL A 158 -6.30 -26.59 -14.96
CA VAL A 158 -6.46 -27.87 -14.22
C VAL A 158 -7.88 -28.40 -14.36
N ASP A 159 -8.89 -27.54 -14.31
CA ASP A 159 -10.30 -27.94 -14.42
C ASP A 159 -10.68 -28.55 -15.79
N VAL A 160 -10.08 -28.07 -16.87
CA VAL A 160 -10.39 -28.58 -18.23
C VAL A 160 -9.79 -29.98 -18.45
N ARG A 161 -8.59 -30.24 -17.96
CA ARG A 161 -7.95 -31.55 -18.10
C ARG A 161 -8.60 -32.65 -17.26
N ASP A 162 -9.06 -32.32 -16.07
CA ASP A 162 -9.75 -33.27 -15.18
C ASP A 162 -11.17 -33.57 -15.70
N GLN A 163 -11.83 -32.60 -16.33
CA GLN A 163 -13.11 -32.83 -16.99
C GLN A 163 -12.99 -33.70 -18.26
N GLU A 164 -11.91 -33.56 -19.03
CA GLU A 164 -11.67 -34.42 -20.19
C GLU A 164 -11.31 -35.85 -19.79
N ARG A 165 -10.54 -36.03 -18.71
CA ARG A 165 -10.23 -37.40 -18.19
C ARG A 165 -11.46 -38.13 -17.66
N THR A 166 -12.36 -37.40 -16.99
CA THR A 166 -13.61 -37.97 -16.48
C THR A 166 -14.61 -38.28 -17.60
N ARG A 167 -14.55 -37.55 -18.73
CA ARG A 167 -15.38 -37.84 -19.92
C ARG A 167 -14.87 -39.06 -20.72
N SER A 168 -13.57 -39.29 -20.80
CA SER A 168 -13.01 -40.41 -21.56
C SER A 168 -13.00 -41.72 -20.77
N ALA A 169 -13.35 -41.69 -19.49
CA ALA A 169 -13.46 -42.89 -18.63
C ALA A 169 -14.91 -43.41 -18.49
N ARG A 170 -15.88 -42.81 -19.18
CA ARG A 170 -17.27 -43.24 -19.30
C ARG A 170 -17.57 -43.70 -20.72
#